data_9a6ba9d94ba539aef2825d0ca37b67e7
#
_entry.id   9a6ba9d94ba539aef2825d0ca37b67e7
#
_cell.length_a   1.000
_cell.length_b   1.000
_cell.length_c   1.000
_cell.angle_alpha   90.00
_cell.angle_beta   90.00
_cell.angle_gamma   90.00
#
_symmetry.space_group_name_H-M   'P 1'
#
loop_
_entity.id
_entity.type
_entity.pdbx_description
1 polymer ?
#
loop_
_entity_poly.entity_id
_entity_poly.type
_entity_poly.pdbx_seq_one_letter_code
_entity_poly.pdbx_strand_id
1 'polypeptide(L)'
;MSFVKFEKQGNVAVLTIDRPEALNALNSQVLCDLDAAISQVEADDEVRVVVLTGAGRSFVAGADIGEMVNFSAIDGKKFGVHGGSIFLRLENLSKPVIAAINGFALGGGCELAMACDIRIASEKAKFGQPEVGLGITPGFGGTQRLPRIVGISKAMELILTAKVIGAAEAKEIGLVSQVYAPEELMDKALELANAICANAPIAVSESKRCIRMGMQTDIATGSAFEAEAFGVCFGTEDQTEGMSAFLEKRAEKHFQNK
;
A
#
# COMPACT_ATOMS: atom_id res chain seq x y z
N MET A 1 2.14 -18.28 -16.27
CA MET A 1 1.37 -17.02 -16.27
C MET A 1 1.63 -16.35 -14.95
N SER A 2 1.80 -15.02 -14.93
CA SER A 2 1.95 -14.26 -13.70
C SER A 2 0.59 -14.11 -13.00
N PHE A 3 0.57 -14.20 -11.68
CA PHE A 3 -0.60 -13.90 -10.83
C PHE A 3 -0.72 -12.43 -10.48
N VAL A 4 0.20 -11.57 -10.95
CA VAL A 4 0.11 -10.12 -10.80
C VAL A 4 0.14 -9.50 -12.19
N LYS A 5 -0.96 -8.85 -12.56
CA LYS A 5 -1.06 -8.11 -13.81
C LYS A 5 -0.56 -6.68 -13.60
N PHE A 6 0.19 -6.18 -14.56
CA PHE A 6 0.63 -4.79 -14.62
C PHE A 6 -0.05 -4.12 -15.82
N GLU A 7 -0.81 -3.07 -15.56
CA GLU A 7 -1.44 -2.25 -16.58
C GLU A 7 -1.08 -0.78 -16.35
N LYS A 8 -0.76 -0.06 -17.42
CA LYS A 8 -0.39 1.36 -17.32
C LYS A 8 -1.50 2.23 -17.91
N GLN A 9 -1.96 3.20 -17.15
CA GLN A 9 -2.97 4.19 -17.52
C GLN A 9 -2.38 5.59 -17.31
N GLY A 10 -1.80 6.16 -18.37
CA GLY A 10 -1.03 7.40 -18.27
C GLY A 10 0.16 7.25 -17.30
N ASN A 11 0.20 8.05 -16.25
CA ASN A 11 1.25 7.98 -15.22
C ASN A 11 0.88 7.07 -14.02
N VAL A 12 -0.21 6.32 -14.11
CA VAL A 12 -0.66 5.40 -13.06
C VAL A 12 -0.39 3.96 -13.49
N ALA A 13 0.31 3.18 -12.66
CA ALA A 13 0.39 1.73 -12.79
C ALA A 13 -0.73 1.09 -11.97
N VAL A 14 -1.52 0.23 -12.59
CA VAL A 14 -2.51 -0.60 -11.90
C VAL A 14 -1.95 -2.01 -11.78
N LEU A 15 -1.72 -2.45 -10.54
CA LEU A 15 -1.31 -3.82 -10.21
C LEU A 15 -2.53 -4.59 -9.73
N THR A 16 -2.87 -5.67 -10.42
CA THR A 16 -4.00 -6.52 -10.04
C THR A 16 -3.51 -7.90 -9.65
N ILE A 17 -3.74 -8.32 -8.40
CA ILE A 17 -3.52 -9.70 -7.99
C ILE A 17 -4.65 -10.54 -8.58
N ASP A 18 -4.30 -11.51 -9.42
CA ASP A 18 -5.23 -12.25 -10.27
C ASP A 18 -5.08 -13.77 -10.08
N ARG A 19 -5.57 -14.24 -8.93
CA ARG A 19 -5.72 -15.65 -8.56
C ARG A 19 -7.09 -15.87 -7.92
N PRO A 20 -8.19 -15.53 -8.63
CA PRO A 20 -9.53 -15.45 -8.04
C PRO A 20 -10.06 -16.79 -7.54
N GLU A 21 -9.63 -17.92 -8.11
CA GLU A 21 -9.98 -19.29 -7.68
C GLU A 21 -9.52 -19.58 -6.24
N ALA A 22 -8.44 -18.94 -5.78
CA ALA A 22 -7.94 -19.00 -4.42
C ALA A 22 -8.19 -17.72 -3.64
N LEU A 23 -9.16 -16.89 -4.04
CA LEU A 23 -9.47 -15.60 -3.42
C LEU A 23 -8.23 -14.68 -3.32
N ASN A 24 -7.33 -14.77 -4.30
CA ASN A 24 -6.06 -14.04 -4.35
C ASN A 24 -5.10 -14.36 -3.20
N ALA A 25 -5.20 -15.54 -2.58
CA ALA A 25 -4.31 -15.94 -1.49
C ALA A 25 -2.84 -15.94 -1.91
N LEU A 26 -1.99 -15.45 -1.03
CA LEU A 26 -0.56 -15.27 -1.24
C LEU A 26 0.17 -16.59 -1.02
N ASN A 27 0.61 -17.21 -2.10
CA ASN A 27 1.61 -18.27 -2.09
C ASN A 27 2.97 -17.69 -2.52
N SER A 28 4.01 -18.52 -2.50
CA SER A 28 5.37 -18.11 -2.90
C SER A 28 5.43 -17.52 -4.31
N GLN A 29 4.63 -18.06 -5.26
CA GLN A 29 4.59 -17.55 -6.63
C GLN A 29 3.95 -16.16 -6.73
N VAL A 30 2.82 -15.92 -6.05
CA VAL A 30 2.18 -14.60 -5.99
C VAL A 30 3.12 -13.56 -5.39
N LEU A 31 3.86 -13.94 -4.34
CA LEU A 31 4.86 -13.06 -3.72
C LEU A 31 6.00 -12.72 -4.69
N CYS A 32 6.53 -13.70 -5.41
CA CYS A 32 7.55 -13.48 -6.44
C CYS A 32 7.01 -12.60 -7.59
N ASP A 33 5.78 -12.83 -8.04
CA ASP A 33 5.16 -12.04 -9.11
C ASP A 33 4.92 -10.59 -8.67
N LEU A 34 4.55 -10.38 -7.39
CA LEU A 34 4.41 -9.04 -6.82
C LEU A 34 5.76 -8.31 -6.76
N ASP A 35 6.82 -9.00 -6.35
CA ASP A 35 8.18 -8.43 -6.33
C ASP A 35 8.66 -8.05 -7.73
N ALA A 36 8.37 -8.90 -8.73
CA ALA A 36 8.66 -8.59 -10.13
C ALA A 36 7.86 -7.37 -10.63
N ALA A 37 6.57 -7.26 -10.26
CA ALA A 37 5.75 -6.10 -10.61
C ALA A 37 6.25 -4.81 -9.95
N ILE A 38 6.70 -4.87 -8.69
CA ILE A 38 7.36 -3.75 -8.01
C ILE A 38 8.62 -3.32 -8.79
N SER A 39 9.43 -4.28 -9.26
CA SER A 39 10.61 -3.97 -10.07
C SER A 39 10.27 -3.28 -11.39
N GLN A 40 9.16 -3.67 -12.05
CA GLN A 40 8.68 -2.99 -13.24
C GLN A 40 8.24 -1.55 -12.94
N VAL A 41 7.53 -1.34 -11.83
CA VAL A 41 7.15 0.00 -11.37
C VAL A 41 8.38 0.87 -11.10
N GLU A 42 9.40 0.33 -10.42
CA GLU A 42 10.64 1.07 -10.13
C GLU A 42 11.37 1.52 -11.40
N ALA A 43 11.43 0.63 -12.41
CA ALA A 43 12.14 0.85 -13.66
C ALA A 43 11.40 1.76 -14.66
N ASP A 44 10.10 2.02 -14.49
CA ASP A 44 9.31 2.85 -15.41
C ASP A 44 9.22 4.29 -14.88
N ASP A 45 10.07 5.19 -15.39
CA ASP A 45 10.13 6.61 -14.98
C ASP A 45 8.84 7.39 -15.28
N GLU A 46 7.98 6.91 -16.17
CA GLU A 46 6.69 7.55 -16.45
C GLU A 46 5.64 7.22 -15.39
N VAL A 47 5.80 6.11 -14.64
CA VAL A 47 4.89 5.77 -13.55
C VAL A 47 5.16 6.70 -12.36
N ARG A 48 4.14 7.40 -11.91
CA ARG A 48 4.17 8.33 -10.76
C ARG A 48 3.42 7.80 -9.54
N VAL A 49 2.37 6.99 -9.76
CA VAL A 49 1.53 6.42 -8.70
C VAL A 49 1.16 4.98 -9.04
N VAL A 50 1.02 4.14 -8.02
CA VAL A 50 0.55 2.76 -8.13
C VAL A 50 -0.84 2.64 -7.51
N VAL A 51 -1.75 1.93 -8.19
CA VAL A 51 -3.00 1.42 -7.63
C VAL A 51 -2.89 -0.09 -7.54
N LEU A 52 -3.02 -0.65 -6.35
CA LEU A 52 -3.01 -2.09 -6.10
C LEU A 52 -4.42 -2.58 -5.77
N THR A 53 -4.89 -3.60 -6.48
CA THR A 53 -6.21 -4.20 -6.27
C THR A 53 -6.19 -5.72 -6.48
N GLY A 54 -7.32 -6.39 -6.29
CA GLY A 54 -7.48 -7.81 -6.52
C GLY A 54 -8.55 -8.12 -7.55
N ALA A 55 -8.36 -9.15 -8.35
CA ALA A 55 -9.37 -9.63 -9.28
C ALA A 55 -10.53 -10.32 -8.56
N GLY A 56 -11.73 -10.20 -9.09
CA GLY A 56 -12.93 -10.86 -8.59
C GLY A 56 -13.44 -10.26 -7.26
N ARG A 57 -13.79 -11.13 -6.31
CA ARG A 57 -14.48 -10.74 -5.06
C ARG A 57 -13.56 -10.49 -3.86
N SER A 58 -12.25 -10.61 -4.03
CA SER A 58 -11.25 -10.40 -2.98
C SER A 58 -10.21 -9.39 -3.41
N PHE A 59 -9.74 -8.59 -2.49
CA PHE A 59 -8.43 -7.98 -2.60
C PHE A 59 -7.38 -9.09 -2.44
N VAL A 60 -7.18 -9.59 -1.24
CA VAL A 60 -6.36 -10.75 -0.89
C VAL A 60 -6.91 -11.38 0.38
N ALA A 61 -7.33 -12.65 0.33
CA ALA A 61 -7.98 -13.32 1.47
C ALA A 61 -7.00 -13.94 2.49
N GLY A 62 -5.71 -13.71 2.36
CA GLY A 62 -4.67 -14.16 3.29
C GLY A 62 -3.49 -14.82 2.60
N ALA A 63 -2.61 -15.43 3.39
CA ALA A 63 -1.61 -16.35 2.87
C ALA A 63 -2.24 -17.69 2.49
N ASP A 64 -1.60 -18.42 1.57
CA ASP A 64 -2.10 -19.73 1.12
C ASP A 64 -1.85 -20.81 2.18
N ILE A 65 -2.91 -21.17 2.92
CA ILE A 65 -2.84 -22.17 3.99
C ILE A 65 -2.44 -23.55 3.43
N GLY A 66 -2.85 -23.87 2.18
CA GLY A 66 -2.47 -25.12 1.54
C GLY A 66 -0.96 -25.27 1.34
N GLU A 67 -0.26 -24.18 1.06
CA GLU A 67 1.21 -24.18 0.99
C GLU A 67 1.83 -24.27 2.40
N MET A 68 1.25 -23.57 3.38
CA MET A 68 1.87 -23.42 4.71
C MET A 68 1.65 -24.62 5.66
N VAL A 69 0.61 -25.43 5.46
CA VAL A 69 0.15 -26.43 6.44
C VAL A 69 1.24 -27.42 6.88
N ASN A 70 2.21 -27.68 6.02
CA ASN A 70 3.31 -28.63 6.30
C ASN A 70 4.64 -27.92 6.58
N PHE A 71 4.68 -26.59 6.77
CA PHE A 71 5.90 -25.87 7.03
C PHE A 71 6.49 -26.26 8.40
N SER A 72 7.80 -26.47 8.41
CA SER A 72 8.56 -26.49 9.66
C SER A 72 8.70 -25.05 10.22
N ALA A 73 9.17 -24.92 11.46
CA ALA A 73 9.47 -23.60 12.05
C ALA A 73 10.47 -22.79 11.19
N ILE A 74 11.40 -23.46 10.53
CA ILE A 74 12.38 -22.80 9.64
C ILE A 74 11.70 -22.33 8.36
N ASP A 75 10.82 -23.13 7.78
CA ASP A 75 10.10 -22.78 6.54
C ASP A 75 9.13 -21.62 6.80
N GLY A 76 8.38 -21.66 7.91
CA GLY A 76 7.50 -20.57 8.33
C GLY A 76 8.28 -19.28 8.52
N LYS A 77 9.45 -19.31 9.18
CA LYS A 77 10.34 -18.14 9.31
C LYS A 77 10.80 -17.61 7.95
N LYS A 78 11.23 -18.49 7.04
CA LYS A 78 11.68 -18.08 5.69
C LYS A 78 10.55 -17.42 4.90
N PHE A 79 9.36 -17.99 4.95
CA PHE A 79 8.18 -17.47 4.27
C PHE A 79 7.78 -16.09 4.84
N GLY A 80 7.78 -15.93 6.17
CA GLY A 80 7.54 -14.65 6.84
C GLY A 80 8.56 -13.58 6.46
N VAL A 81 9.85 -13.93 6.42
CA VAL A 81 10.93 -13.01 5.99
C VAL A 81 10.75 -12.63 4.52
N HIS A 82 10.45 -13.59 3.64
CA HIS A 82 10.27 -13.34 2.22
C HIS A 82 9.09 -12.40 1.95
N GLY A 83 7.88 -12.72 2.41
CA GLY A 83 6.71 -11.87 2.21
C GLY A 83 6.86 -10.52 2.92
N GLY A 84 7.41 -10.51 4.14
CA GLY A 84 7.68 -9.28 4.88
C GLY A 84 8.66 -8.34 4.15
N SER A 85 9.71 -8.88 3.50
CA SER A 85 10.66 -8.08 2.73
C SER A 85 10.03 -7.44 1.48
N ILE A 86 9.16 -8.17 0.79
CA ILE A 86 8.43 -7.64 -0.38
C ILE A 86 7.47 -6.51 0.03
N PHE A 87 6.76 -6.69 1.15
CA PHE A 87 5.87 -5.65 1.67
C PHE A 87 6.64 -4.42 2.15
N LEU A 88 7.81 -4.62 2.76
CA LEU A 88 8.68 -3.50 3.14
C LEU A 88 9.23 -2.77 1.90
N ARG A 89 9.55 -3.50 0.82
CA ARG A 89 9.95 -2.90 -0.46
C ARG A 89 8.83 -2.06 -1.07
N LEU A 90 7.59 -2.59 -1.10
CA LEU A 90 6.41 -1.85 -1.56
C LEU A 90 6.19 -0.58 -0.72
N GLU A 91 6.32 -0.69 0.58
CA GLU A 91 6.19 0.41 1.53
C GLU A 91 7.22 1.52 1.30
N ASN A 92 8.46 1.16 0.95
CA ASN A 92 9.58 2.08 0.72
C ASN A 92 9.70 2.54 -0.75
N LEU A 93 8.80 2.09 -1.63
CA LEU A 93 8.77 2.55 -3.01
C LEU A 93 8.68 4.08 -3.06
N SER A 94 9.47 4.74 -3.89
CA SER A 94 9.46 6.21 -4.04
C SER A 94 8.12 6.74 -4.56
N LYS A 95 7.39 5.91 -5.31
CA LYS A 95 6.09 6.21 -5.90
C LYS A 95 4.99 5.87 -4.89
N PRO A 96 4.00 6.75 -4.64
CA PRO A 96 2.87 6.46 -3.78
C PRO A 96 2.08 5.24 -4.25
N VAL A 97 1.59 4.44 -3.29
CA VAL A 97 0.79 3.23 -3.53
C VAL A 97 -0.57 3.37 -2.88
N ILE A 98 -1.63 3.23 -3.66
CA ILE A 98 -3.02 3.24 -3.22
C ILE A 98 -3.54 1.80 -3.24
N ALA A 99 -3.97 1.27 -2.11
CA ALA A 99 -4.73 0.03 -2.08
C ALA A 99 -6.21 0.31 -2.34
N ALA A 100 -6.73 -0.21 -3.46
CA ALA A 100 -8.15 -0.22 -3.80
C ALA A 100 -8.74 -1.57 -3.39
N ILE A 101 -9.33 -1.63 -2.19
CA ILE A 101 -9.71 -2.88 -1.51
C ILE A 101 -11.13 -3.25 -1.90
N ASN A 102 -11.27 -4.11 -2.91
CA ASN A 102 -12.53 -4.49 -3.53
C ASN A 102 -13.33 -5.54 -2.75
N GLY A 103 -12.71 -6.24 -1.77
CA GLY A 103 -13.36 -7.33 -1.05
C GLY A 103 -12.57 -7.78 0.18
N PHE A 104 -12.38 -9.09 0.35
CA PHE A 104 -11.62 -9.61 1.49
C PHE A 104 -10.17 -9.13 1.49
N ALA A 105 -9.75 -8.54 2.61
CA ALA A 105 -8.38 -8.18 2.96
C ALA A 105 -8.09 -8.79 4.34
N LEU A 106 -7.74 -10.07 4.38
CA LEU A 106 -7.57 -10.83 5.62
C LEU A 106 -6.12 -11.29 5.78
N GLY A 107 -5.63 -11.37 7.00
CA GLY A 107 -4.27 -11.82 7.28
C GLY A 107 -3.23 -11.13 6.41
N GLY A 108 -2.43 -11.88 5.66
CA GLY A 108 -1.46 -11.35 4.70
C GLY A 108 -2.03 -10.31 3.73
N GLY A 109 -3.33 -10.40 3.40
CA GLY A 109 -4.00 -9.40 2.56
C GLY A 109 -4.25 -8.08 3.28
N CYS A 110 -4.58 -8.11 4.56
CA CYS A 110 -4.67 -6.92 5.39
C CYS A 110 -3.28 -6.31 5.60
N GLU A 111 -2.25 -7.15 5.77
CA GLU A 111 -0.85 -6.74 5.88
C GLU A 111 -0.35 -6.06 4.60
N LEU A 112 -0.70 -6.60 3.42
CA LEU A 112 -0.40 -5.99 2.13
C LEU A 112 -1.09 -4.63 1.96
N ALA A 113 -2.37 -4.55 2.32
CA ALA A 113 -3.10 -3.28 2.31
C ALA A 113 -2.45 -2.23 3.21
N MET A 114 -1.99 -2.62 4.41
CA MET A 114 -1.29 -1.74 5.35
C MET A 114 0.12 -1.34 4.89
N ALA A 115 0.75 -2.09 4.00
CA ALA A 115 2.03 -1.73 3.39
C ALA A 115 1.88 -0.65 2.30
N CYS A 116 0.67 -0.43 1.78
CA CYS A 116 0.38 0.69 0.88
C CYS A 116 0.28 2.02 1.65
N ASP A 117 0.44 3.15 0.95
CA ASP A 117 0.39 4.48 1.56
C ASP A 117 -1.03 4.90 1.92
N ILE A 118 -1.96 4.74 0.98
CA ILE A 118 -3.36 5.10 1.12
C ILE A 118 -4.21 3.85 0.92
N ARG A 119 -5.22 3.66 1.73
CA ARG A 119 -6.20 2.57 1.62
C ARG A 119 -7.57 3.15 1.44
N ILE A 120 -8.23 2.80 0.34
CA ILE A 120 -9.65 3.02 0.10
C ILE A 120 -10.34 1.68 -0.10
N ALA A 121 -11.61 1.59 0.24
CA ALA A 121 -12.30 0.32 0.26
C ALA A 121 -13.68 0.36 -0.40
N SER A 122 -14.11 -0.77 -0.94
CA SER A 122 -15.50 -1.01 -1.25
C SER A 122 -16.31 -1.20 0.03
N GLU A 123 -17.59 -0.81 0.03
CA GLU A 123 -18.56 -1.12 1.11
C GLU A 123 -18.62 -2.61 1.44
N LYS A 124 -18.28 -3.49 0.48
CA LYS A 124 -18.24 -4.95 0.64
C LYS A 124 -16.96 -5.46 1.27
N ALA A 125 -15.95 -4.61 1.45
CA ALA A 125 -14.65 -5.02 1.97
C ALA A 125 -14.75 -5.53 3.42
N LYS A 126 -13.90 -6.52 3.71
CA LYS A 126 -13.75 -7.11 5.05
C LYS A 126 -12.28 -7.14 5.41
N PHE A 127 -11.98 -6.78 6.65
CA PHE A 127 -10.62 -6.68 7.18
C PHE A 127 -10.46 -7.52 8.42
N GLY A 128 -9.29 -8.08 8.64
CA GLY A 128 -8.98 -8.82 9.85
C GLY A 128 -7.58 -9.41 9.83
N GLN A 129 -7.13 -9.82 11.02
CA GLN A 129 -5.88 -10.56 11.24
C GLN A 129 -6.25 -11.87 11.95
N PRO A 130 -6.77 -12.88 11.21
CA PRO A 130 -7.36 -14.09 11.82
C PRO A 130 -6.33 -15.17 12.18
N GLU A 131 -5.04 -14.89 12.04
CA GLU A 131 -3.94 -15.83 12.14
C GLU A 131 -3.91 -16.59 13.47
N VAL A 132 -4.26 -15.94 14.59
CA VAL A 132 -4.25 -16.62 15.91
C VAL A 132 -5.29 -17.73 15.97
N GLY A 133 -6.39 -17.63 15.21
CA GLY A 133 -7.38 -18.71 15.06
C GLY A 133 -6.86 -19.93 14.30
N LEU A 134 -5.71 -19.79 13.61
CA LEU A 134 -4.99 -20.87 12.93
C LEU A 134 -3.76 -21.34 13.71
N GLY A 135 -3.53 -20.82 14.93
CA GLY A 135 -2.39 -21.17 15.75
C GLY A 135 -1.07 -20.50 15.34
N ILE A 136 -1.12 -19.44 14.56
CA ILE A 136 0.06 -18.65 14.13
C ILE A 136 -0.15 -17.16 14.42
N THR A 137 0.89 -16.37 14.30
CA THR A 137 0.84 -14.90 14.36
C THR A 137 0.75 -14.31 12.96
N PRO A 138 0.29 -13.05 12.78
CA PRO A 138 0.56 -12.30 11.55
C PRO A 138 2.05 -12.36 11.20
N GLY A 139 2.37 -12.67 9.94
CA GLY A 139 3.74 -13.00 9.53
C GLY A 139 4.42 -11.97 8.63
N PHE A 140 3.66 -11.03 8.04
CA PHE A 140 4.16 -10.05 7.06
C PHE A 140 4.12 -8.61 7.59
N GLY A 141 4.10 -8.43 8.91
CA GLY A 141 4.20 -7.15 9.59
C GLY A 141 2.88 -6.60 10.16
N GLY A 142 1.81 -7.40 10.22
CA GLY A 142 0.51 -6.99 10.77
C GLY A 142 0.60 -6.55 12.22
N THR A 143 1.35 -7.27 13.05
CA THR A 143 1.59 -6.89 14.46
C THR A 143 2.34 -5.57 14.61
N GLN A 144 2.97 -5.08 13.55
CA GLN A 144 3.73 -3.83 13.56
C GLN A 144 2.96 -2.68 12.92
N ARG A 145 2.31 -2.93 11.76
CA ARG A 145 1.59 -1.88 11.03
C ARG A 145 0.23 -1.55 11.64
N LEU A 146 -0.54 -2.58 12.01
CA LEU A 146 -1.90 -2.34 12.53
C LEU A 146 -1.91 -1.43 13.76
N PRO A 147 -1.10 -1.66 14.84
CA PRO A 147 -1.10 -0.78 16.00
C PRO A 147 -0.62 0.65 15.71
N ARG A 148 0.21 0.84 14.67
CA ARG A 148 0.63 2.18 14.25
C ARG A 148 -0.45 2.94 13.50
N ILE A 149 -1.39 2.22 12.86
CA ILE A 149 -2.49 2.80 12.09
C ILE A 149 -3.72 3.06 12.98
N VAL A 150 -4.15 2.07 13.77
CA VAL A 150 -5.43 2.13 14.51
C VAL A 150 -5.25 2.28 16.03
N GLY A 151 -4.02 2.37 16.51
CA GLY A 151 -3.70 2.39 17.93
C GLY A 151 -3.60 0.99 18.55
N ILE A 152 -2.84 0.88 19.65
CA ILE A 152 -2.47 -0.42 20.26
C ILE A 152 -3.70 -1.18 20.75
N SER A 153 -4.65 -0.52 21.44
CA SER A 153 -5.81 -1.18 22.04
C SER A 153 -6.69 -1.84 20.98
N LYS A 154 -7.00 -1.11 19.89
CA LYS A 154 -7.83 -1.65 18.81
C LYS A 154 -7.10 -2.76 18.04
N ALA A 155 -5.80 -2.62 17.80
CA ALA A 155 -4.99 -3.66 17.17
C ALA A 155 -4.96 -4.94 17.99
N MET A 156 -4.78 -4.84 19.32
CA MET A 156 -4.84 -5.99 20.23
C MET A 156 -6.21 -6.68 20.18
N GLU A 157 -7.32 -5.91 20.22
CA GLU A 157 -8.66 -6.48 20.08
C GLU A 157 -8.77 -7.30 18.79
N LEU A 158 -8.46 -6.70 17.65
CA LEU A 158 -8.62 -7.34 16.33
C LEU A 158 -7.75 -8.59 16.17
N ILE A 159 -6.46 -8.50 16.56
CA ILE A 159 -5.52 -9.61 16.37
C ILE A 159 -5.84 -10.74 17.36
N LEU A 160 -5.98 -10.44 18.66
CA LEU A 160 -6.10 -11.50 19.67
C LEU A 160 -7.47 -12.21 19.64
N THR A 161 -8.50 -11.55 19.10
CA THR A 161 -9.83 -12.17 18.92
C THR A 161 -10.04 -12.76 17.53
N ALA A 162 -9.10 -12.56 16.60
CA ALA A 162 -9.26 -12.91 15.19
C ALA A 162 -10.51 -12.27 14.54
N LYS A 163 -10.98 -11.14 15.09
CA LYS A 163 -12.22 -10.48 14.64
C LYS A 163 -12.06 -9.95 13.22
N VAL A 164 -13.10 -10.19 12.41
CA VAL A 164 -13.26 -9.59 11.08
C VAL A 164 -14.22 -8.42 11.17
N ILE A 165 -13.82 -7.27 10.63
CA ILE A 165 -14.61 -6.04 10.61
C ILE A 165 -15.03 -5.68 9.18
N GLY A 166 -16.10 -4.88 9.05
CA GLY A 166 -16.55 -4.33 7.77
C GLY A 166 -15.87 -3.01 7.42
N ALA A 167 -16.13 -2.54 6.20
CA ALA A 167 -15.56 -1.30 5.68
C ALA A 167 -15.91 -0.07 6.52
N ALA A 168 -17.14 0.02 7.04
CA ALA A 168 -17.57 1.14 7.89
C ALA A 168 -16.75 1.22 9.18
N GLU A 169 -16.58 0.09 9.93
CA GLU A 169 -15.75 0.04 11.14
C GLU A 169 -14.27 0.32 10.78
N ALA A 170 -13.79 -0.22 9.65
CA ALA A 170 -12.42 0.04 9.18
C ALA A 170 -12.16 1.53 8.91
N LYS A 171 -13.15 2.26 8.39
CA LYS A 171 -13.08 3.73 8.23
C LYS A 171 -13.12 4.45 9.57
N GLU A 172 -14.01 4.05 10.46
CA GLU A 172 -14.15 4.65 11.80
C GLU A 172 -12.84 4.59 12.61
N ILE A 173 -12.13 3.46 12.55
CA ILE A 173 -10.86 3.27 13.28
C ILE A 173 -9.63 3.79 12.50
N GLY A 174 -9.81 4.38 11.32
CA GLY A 174 -8.72 4.93 10.51
C GLY A 174 -7.90 3.90 9.73
N LEU A 175 -8.34 2.64 9.65
CA LEU A 175 -7.66 1.61 8.84
C LEU A 175 -7.76 1.93 7.35
N VAL A 176 -8.90 2.47 6.90
CA VAL A 176 -9.07 2.99 5.54
C VAL A 176 -9.51 4.45 5.56
N SER A 177 -9.09 5.23 4.57
CA SER A 177 -9.40 6.67 4.50
C SER A 177 -10.81 6.94 3.97
N GLN A 178 -11.28 6.13 3.01
CA GLN A 178 -12.59 6.29 2.37
C GLN A 178 -13.21 4.94 2.02
N VAL A 179 -14.55 4.95 1.93
CA VAL A 179 -15.36 3.81 1.52
C VAL A 179 -16.30 4.27 0.39
N TYR A 180 -16.41 3.46 -0.65
CA TYR A 180 -17.18 3.74 -1.85
C TYR A 180 -18.08 2.55 -2.23
N ALA A 181 -19.09 2.79 -3.07
CA ALA A 181 -19.83 1.73 -3.72
C ALA A 181 -18.87 0.83 -4.56
N PRO A 182 -19.15 -0.48 -4.66
CA PRO A 182 -18.22 -1.40 -5.36
C PRO A 182 -17.89 -0.98 -6.79
N GLU A 183 -18.87 -0.46 -7.51
CA GLU A 183 -18.76 0.02 -8.89
C GLU A 183 -17.96 1.30 -9.04
N GLU A 184 -17.84 2.12 -7.99
CA GLU A 184 -17.11 3.40 -8.00
C GLU A 184 -15.65 3.25 -7.56
N LEU A 185 -15.29 2.15 -6.89
CA LEU A 185 -14.00 2.01 -6.20
C LEU A 185 -12.80 2.28 -7.10
N MET A 186 -12.76 1.69 -8.29
CA MET A 186 -11.62 1.85 -9.20
C MET A 186 -11.56 3.24 -9.81
N ASP A 187 -12.71 3.83 -10.16
CA ASP A 187 -12.76 5.21 -10.66
C ASP A 187 -12.25 6.17 -9.59
N LYS A 188 -12.63 5.98 -8.33
CA LYS A 188 -12.15 6.78 -7.19
C LYS A 188 -10.67 6.56 -6.87
N ALA A 189 -10.17 5.35 -7.07
CA ALA A 189 -8.74 5.07 -6.95
C ALA A 189 -7.93 5.81 -8.02
N LEU A 190 -8.40 5.78 -9.27
CA LEU A 190 -7.75 6.47 -10.38
C LEU A 190 -7.88 8.01 -10.26
N GLU A 191 -9.02 8.52 -9.81
CA GLU A 191 -9.19 9.95 -9.49
C GLU A 191 -8.16 10.41 -8.45
N LEU A 192 -8.02 9.67 -7.35
CA LEU A 192 -7.02 9.96 -6.32
C LEU A 192 -5.58 9.86 -6.85
N ALA A 193 -5.28 8.82 -7.63
CA ALA A 193 -3.96 8.63 -8.24
C ALA A 193 -3.61 9.79 -9.19
N ASN A 194 -4.56 10.22 -10.04
CA ASN A 194 -4.36 11.34 -10.94
C ASN A 194 -4.18 12.67 -10.19
N ALA A 195 -4.89 12.86 -9.07
CA ALA A 195 -4.68 14.04 -8.21
C ALA A 195 -3.26 14.08 -7.63
N ILE A 196 -2.68 12.93 -7.29
CA ILE A 196 -1.28 12.85 -6.87
C ILE A 196 -0.34 13.08 -8.05
N CYS A 197 -0.60 12.48 -9.21
CA CYS A 197 0.20 12.63 -10.43
C CYS A 197 0.27 14.09 -10.92
N ALA A 198 -0.71 14.92 -10.58
CA ALA A 198 -0.73 16.34 -10.92
C ALA A 198 0.29 17.19 -10.12
N ASN A 199 0.93 16.62 -9.10
CA ASN A 199 1.93 17.28 -8.28
C ASN A 199 3.36 16.89 -8.71
N ALA A 200 4.35 17.71 -8.29
CA ALA A 200 5.77 17.48 -8.58
C ALA A 200 6.25 16.13 -8.01
N PRO A 201 6.71 15.19 -8.84
CA PRO A 201 6.96 13.82 -8.39
C PRO A 201 8.04 13.70 -7.32
N ILE A 202 9.12 14.47 -7.41
CA ILE A 202 10.20 14.47 -6.39
C ILE A 202 9.64 14.97 -5.06
N ALA A 203 8.84 16.04 -5.05
CA ALA A 203 8.24 16.56 -3.81
C ALA A 203 7.25 15.56 -3.19
N VAL A 204 6.47 14.84 -4.01
CA VAL A 204 5.58 13.76 -3.53
C VAL A 204 6.39 12.62 -2.91
N SER A 205 7.45 12.17 -3.58
CA SER A 205 8.34 11.11 -3.08
C SER A 205 9.00 11.50 -1.75
N GLU A 206 9.58 12.70 -1.68
CA GLU A 206 10.23 13.20 -0.47
C GLU A 206 9.24 13.37 0.69
N SER A 207 8.02 13.87 0.42
CA SER A 207 6.96 13.97 1.43
C SER A 207 6.57 12.60 1.97
N LYS A 208 6.38 11.60 1.10
CA LYS A 208 6.14 10.22 1.51
C LYS A 208 7.29 9.69 2.40
N ARG A 209 8.53 9.90 1.97
CA ARG A 209 9.73 9.46 2.70
C ARG A 209 9.82 10.11 4.09
N CYS A 210 9.59 11.43 4.18
CA CYS A 210 9.59 12.17 5.44
C CYS A 210 8.53 11.65 6.41
N ILE A 211 7.30 11.43 5.95
CA ILE A 211 6.22 10.89 6.78
C ILE A 211 6.60 9.51 7.33
N ARG A 212 7.08 8.60 6.47
CA ARG A 212 7.42 7.22 6.89
C ARG A 212 8.60 7.18 7.85
N MET A 213 9.66 7.92 7.56
CA MET A 213 10.84 7.97 8.42
C MET A 213 10.56 8.70 9.73
N GLY A 214 9.82 9.82 9.68
CA GLY A 214 9.46 10.60 10.86
C GLY A 214 8.59 9.82 11.86
N MET A 215 7.68 8.95 11.36
CA MET A 215 6.87 8.09 12.21
C MET A 215 7.65 6.94 12.89
N GLN A 216 8.93 6.77 12.57
CA GLN A 216 9.80 5.75 13.17
C GLN A 216 10.85 6.34 14.13
N THR A 217 10.84 7.66 14.33
CA THR A 217 11.82 8.36 15.18
C THR A 217 11.13 9.42 16.04
N ASP A 218 11.91 10.16 16.85
CA ASP A 218 11.42 11.32 17.60
C ASP A 218 11.20 12.53 16.67
N ILE A 219 10.39 13.49 17.12
CA ILE A 219 9.99 14.66 16.32
C ILE A 219 11.18 15.52 15.90
N ALA A 220 12.21 15.64 16.72
CA ALA A 220 13.36 16.49 16.40
C ALA A 220 14.20 15.87 15.27
N THR A 221 14.45 14.57 15.33
CA THR A 221 15.12 13.80 14.28
C THR A 221 14.30 13.80 12.98
N GLY A 222 12.97 13.56 13.09
CA GLY A 222 12.07 13.61 11.94
C GLY A 222 12.04 14.98 11.27
N SER A 223 11.99 16.08 12.05
CA SER A 223 12.00 17.44 11.51
C SER A 223 13.36 17.84 10.88
N ALA A 224 14.47 17.34 11.42
CA ALA A 224 15.77 17.54 10.79
C ALA A 224 15.82 16.85 9.43
N PHE A 225 15.33 15.62 9.32
CA PHE A 225 15.23 14.90 8.06
C PHE A 225 14.30 15.59 7.05
N GLU A 226 13.15 16.13 7.51
CA GLU A 226 12.23 16.91 6.69
C GLU A 226 12.89 18.18 6.13
N ALA A 227 13.71 18.88 6.93
CA ALA A 227 14.43 20.06 6.48
C ALA A 227 15.43 19.75 5.34
N GLU A 228 16.14 18.62 5.42
CA GLU A 228 17.01 18.15 4.33
C GLU A 228 16.20 17.84 3.05
N ALA A 229 15.10 17.11 3.19
CA ALA A 229 14.21 16.77 2.06
C ALA A 229 13.57 18.03 1.45
N PHE A 230 13.19 19.01 2.28
CA PHE A 230 12.72 20.31 1.81
C PHE A 230 13.78 21.02 0.98
N GLY A 231 15.05 21.02 1.43
CA GLY A 231 16.18 21.58 0.68
C GLY A 231 16.39 20.88 -0.67
N VAL A 232 16.27 19.54 -0.72
CA VAL A 232 16.36 18.77 -1.99
C VAL A 232 15.35 19.27 -3.01
N CYS A 233 14.12 19.56 -2.61
CA CYS A 233 13.08 20.07 -3.52
C CYS A 233 13.47 21.39 -4.18
N PHE A 234 14.23 22.28 -3.51
CA PHE A 234 14.70 23.54 -4.10
C PHE A 234 15.78 23.36 -5.17
N GLY A 235 16.35 22.16 -5.29
CA GLY A 235 17.29 21.81 -6.37
C GLY A 235 16.59 21.32 -7.65
N THR A 236 15.23 21.30 -7.71
CA THR A 236 14.48 20.76 -8.83
C THR A 236 13.92 21.84 -9.76
N GLU A 237 13.82 21.55 -11.05
CA GLU A 237 13.11 22.40 -12.02
C GLU A 237 11.62 22.51 -11.70
N ASP A 238 11.03 21.43 -11.17
CA ASP A 238 9.63 21.36 -10.80
C ASP A 238 9.27 22.34 -9.67
N GLN A 239 10.19 22.60 -8.73
CA GLN A 239 10.01 23.63 -7.69
C GLN A 239 9.89 25.02 -8.32
N THR A 240 10.80 25.35 -9.26
CA THR A 240 10.80 26.63 -9.95
C THR A 240 9.52 26.82 -10.77
N GLU A 241 9.10 25.79 -11.52
CA GLU A 241 7.84 25.80 -12.27
C GLU A 241 6.64 25.99 -11.34
N GLY A 242 6.57 25.23 -10.25
CA GLY A 242 5.45 25.29 -9.32
C GLY A 242 5.29 26.67 -8.66
N MET A 243 6.39 27.29 -8.22
CA MET A 243 6.38 28.61 -7.59
C MET A 243 6.11 29.73 -8.60
N SER A 244 6.72 29.65 -9.79
CA SER A 244 6.46 30.60 -10.87
C SER A 244 5.00 30.59 -11.32
N ALA A 245 4.45 29.41 -11.55
CA ALA A 245 3.05 29.25 -11.91
C ALA A 245 2.10 29.85 -10.85
N PHE A 246 2.41 29.66 -9.57
CA PHE A 246 1.63 30.24 -8.47
C PHE A 246 1.68 31.78 -8.47
N LEU A 247 2.87 32.38 -8.61
CA LEU A 247 3.04 33.84 -8.65
C LEU A 247 2.37 34.47 -9.87
N GLU A 248 2.44 33.78 -11.02
CA GLU A 248 1.83 34.19 -12.29
C GLU A 248 0.34 33.88 -12.39
N LYS A 249 -0.23 33.21 -11.38
CA LYS A 249 -1.63 32.76 -11.33
C LYS A 249 -2.01 31.85 -12.51
N ARG A 250 -1.06 31.04 -13.00
CA ARG A 250 -1.30 30.01 -14.01
C ARG A 250 -1.99 28.80 -13.36
N ALA A 251 -3.04 28.30 -13.99
CA ALA A 251 -3.70 27.07 -13.55
C ALA A 251 -2.89 25.82 -13.92
N GLU A 252 -2.25 25.84 -15.09
CA GLU A 252 -1.44 24.73 -15.58
C GLU A 252 -0.02 24.79 -15.02
N LYS A 253 0.49 23.62 -14.64
CA LYS A 253 1.85 23.38 -14.18
C LYS A 253 2.43 22.20 -14.95
N HIS A 254 3.67 22.30 -15.36
CA HIS A 254 4.33 21.29 -16.20
C HIS A 254 5.49 20.63 -15.44
N PHE A 255 5.16 19.72 -14.53
CA PHE A 255 6.14 18.99 -13.74
C PHE A 255 6.79 17.87 -14.56
N GLN A 256 8.11 17.87 -14.63
CA GLN A 256 8.92 16.97 -15.47
C GLN A 256 9.71 15.93 -14.68
N ASN A 257 9.66 15.94 -13.34
CA ASN A 257 10.43 15.04 -12.48
C ASN A 257 11.94 15.31 -12.60
N LYS A 258 12.32 16.58 -12.61
CA LYS A 258 13.72 17.04 -12.74
C LYS A 258 14.06 18.06 -11.69
#